data_5fd8a6a169038c93d2238f39f52a9859
#
_entry.id   5fd8a6a169038c93d2238f39f52a9859
#
_cell.length_a   1.000
_cell.length_b   1.000
_cell.length_c   1.000
_cell.angle_alpha   90.00
_cell.angle_beta   90.00
_cell.angle_gamma   90.00
#
_symmetry.space_group_name_H-M   'P 1'
#
loop_
_entity.id
_entity.type
_entity.pdbx_description
1 polymer ?
#
loop_
_entity_poly.entity_id
_entity_poly.type
_entity_poly.pdbx_seq_one_letter_code
_entity_poly.pdbx_strand_id
1 'polypeptide(L)'
;VLVIYIDGIVVSGHHIIAAVGVDEAGGKHLLGLALGASENAQVVKDLLRGMIARGLDASLSYLFVIDGGAALRSAIDEMFGQRAHVQRCRTHKLRNVLERLPKTEAAQTKAVMMAAYKLAPKDGMAKMKKQAQWLEREHPDAAASLLEGLHETFTVNALGLPPTLMRCLCTTNIIENPNGIVRRTSRRVTRYRDANMALRWSAAGFLEAEKSFRKIQGIKDLWILKAELKRPDKQVHVDQPRKAA
;
A
#
# COMPACT_ATOMS: atom_id res chain seq x y z
N VAL A 1 14.83 4.35 6.70
CA VAL A 1 13.62 3.78 6.05
C VAL A 1 13.56 4.28 4.62
N LEU A 2 13.17 3.39 3.67
CA LEU A 2 12.92 3.74 2.27
C LEU A 2 11.46 3.51 1.88
N VAL A 3 10.85 2.46 2.44
CA VAL A 3 9.48 2.06 2.11
C VAL A 3 8.64 2.02 3.39
N ILE A 4 7.41 2.49 3.31
CA ILE A 4 6.45 2.49 4.42
C ILE A 4 5.17 1.82 3.95
N TYR A 5 4.81 0.71 4.58
CA TYR A 5 3.56 -0.01 4.39
C TYR A 5 2.58 0.44 5.46
N ILE A 6 1.36 0.78 5.05
CA ILE A 6 0.28 1.12 5.99
C ILE A 6 -0.94 0.27 5.63
N ASP A 7 -1.49 -0.41 6.63
CA ASP A 7 -2.64 -1.30 6.45
C ASP A 7 -3.49 -1.36 7.72
N GLY A 8 -4.78 -1.65 7.54
CA GLY A 8 -5.74 -1.83 8.62
C GLY A 8 -5.85 -3.30 9.05
N ILE A 9 -5.98 -3.53 10.34
CA ILE A 9 -6.30 -4.84 10.91
C ILE A 9 -7.47 -4.70 11.88
N VAL A 10 -8.39 -5.67 11.86
CA VAL A 10 -9.47 -5.76 12.86
C VAL A 10 -9.11 -6.81 13.89
N VAL A 11 -9.11 -6.42 15.16
CA VAL A 11 -8.85 -7.28 16.31
C VAL A 11 -10.02 -7.17 17.27
N SER A 12 -10.81 -8.24 17.38
CA SER A 12 -12.02 -8.30 18.25
C SER A 12 -12.97 -7.11 18.06
N GLY A 13 -13.28 -6.75 16.80
CA GLY A 13 -14.16 -5.64 16.46
C GLY A 13 -13.52 -4.25 16.53
N HIS A 14 -12.28 -4.14 16.99
CA HIS A 14 -11.54 -2.88 17.03
C HIS A 14 -10.64 -2.73 15.80
N HIS A 15 -10.77 -1.60 15.11
CA HIS A 15 -9.92 -1.24 13.97
C HIS A 15 -8.58 -0.69 14.49
N ILE A 16 -7.50 -1.19 13.94
CA ILE A 16 -6.14 -0.74 14.24
C ILE A 16 -5.40 -0.55 12.94
N ILE A 17 -4.72 0.57 12.80
CA ILE A 17 -3.84 0.84 11.65
C ILE A 17 -2.41 0.53 12.07
N ALA A 18 -1.70 -0.20 11.25
CA ALA A 18 -0.28 -0.50 11.44
C ALA A 18 0.58 0.12 10.35
N ALA A 19 1.77 0.55 10.71
CA ALA A 19 2.80 0.99 9.77
C ALA A 19 4.07 0.14 9.95
N VAL A 20 4.55 -0.45 8.86
CA VAL A 20 5.81 -1.23 8.81
C VAL A 20 6.74 -0.58 7.81
N GLY A 21 7.96 -0.30 8.24
CA GLY A 21 9.02 0.27 7.41
C GLY A 21 9.98 -0.78 6.89
N VAL A 22 10.60 -0.49 5.74
CA VAL A 22 11.76 -1.22 5.22
C VAL A 22 12.94 -0.27 5.18
N ASP A 23 14.03 -0.67 5.81
CA ASP A 23 15.29 0.10 5.83
C ASP A 23 16.15 -0.14 4.58
N GLU A 24 17.26 0.56 4.49
CA GLU A 24 18.23 0.43 3.38
C GLU A 24 18.92 -0.94 3.32
N ALA A 25 18.96 -1.65 4.44
CA ALA A 25 19.52 -3.00 4.53
C ALA A 25 18.46 -4.09 4.27
N GLY A 26 17.23 -3.70 3.89
CA GLY A 26 16.11 -4.59 3.62
C GLY A 26 15.46 -5.18 4.87
N GLY A 27 15.85 -4.70 6.05
CA GLY A 27 15.22 -5.03 7.33
C GLY A 27 13.83 -4.43 7.44
N LYS A 28 12.94 -5.11 8.16
CA LYS A 28 11.58 -4.65 8.41
C LYS A 28 11.43 -4.22 9.86
N HIS A 29 10.72 -3.14 10.10
CA HIS A 29 10.53 -2.56 11.42
C HIS A 29 9.09 -2.11 11.62
N LEU A 30 8.53 -2.38 12.79
CA LEU A 30 7.25 -1.78 13.19
C LEU A 30 7.48 -0.29 13.46
N LEU A 31 6.88 0.57 12.64
CA LEU A 31 7.01 2.03 12.79
C LEU A 31 5.95 2.62 13.71
N GLY A 32 4.77 2.01 13.78
CA GLY A 32 3.71 2.51 14.64
C GLY A 32 2.40 1.77 14.48
N LEU A 33 1.54 2.00 15.48
CA LEU A 33 0.16 1.52 15.54
C LEU A 33 -0.74 2.67 15.98
N ALA A 34 -1.94 2.74 15.43
CA ALA A 34 -2.98 3.67 15.86
C ALA A 34 -4.32 2.94 15.99
N LEU A 35 -5.10 3.34 17.00
CA LEU A 35 -6.46 2.86 17.18
C LEU A 35 -7.42 3.67 16.29
N GLY A 36 -8.17 3.00 15.45
CA GLY A 36 -9.13 3.59 14.53
C GLY A 36 -9.09 2.93 13.15
N ALA A 37 -10.08 3.26 12.32
CA ALA A 37 -10.20 2.74 10.97
C ALA A 37 -9.28 3.48 9.99
N SER A 38 -8.79 2.78 8.97
CA SER A 38 -7.96 3.35 7.89
C SER A 38 -8.72 4.34 7.01
N GLU A 39 -10.04 4.32 7.07
CA GLU A 39 -10.93 5.29 6.42
C GLU A 39 -11.02 6.63 7.16
N ASN A 40 -10.45 6.75 8.36
CA ASN A 40 -10.37 8.00 9.11
C ASN A 40 -9.03 8.69 8.88
N ALA A 41 -9.02 9.73 8.04
CA ALA A 41 -7.81 10.48 7.71
C ALA A 41 -7.12 11.09 8.94
N GLN A 42 -7.86 11.50 9.98
CA GLN A 42 -7.26 12.06 11.20
C GLN A 42 -6.43 11.01 11.94
N VAL A 43 -6.93 9.78 12.08
CA VAL A 43 -6.20 8.68 12.72
C VAL A 43 -4.91 8.37 11.96
N VAL A 44 -4.97 8.37 10.62
CA VAL A 44 -3.78 8.17 9.78
C VAL A 44 -2.77 9.31 9.97
N LYS A 45 -3.22 10.56 9.99
CA LYS A 45 -2.34 11.72 10.26
C LYS A 45 -1.68 11.62 11.63
N ASP A 46 -2.42 11.21 12.65
CA ASP A 46 -1.86 11.07 14.00
C ASP A 46 -0.83 9.93 14.06
N LEU A 47 -1.04 8.83 13.33
CA LEU A 47 -0.03 7.78 13.15
C LEU A 47 1.24 8.34 12.49
N LEU A 48 1.10 9.08 11.38
CA LEU A 48 2.22 9.68 10.65
C LEU A 48 2.97 10.72 11.50
N ARG A 49 2.24 11.60 12.22
CA ARG A 49 2.83 12.56 13.17
C ARG A 49 3.61 11.86 14.27
N GLY A 50 3.05 10.78 14.81
CA GLY A 50 3.72 9.96 15.80
C GLY A 50 5.01 9.31 15.27
N MET A 51 5.06 8.90 14.00
CA MET A 51 6.26 8.39 13.37
C MET A 51 7.31 9.50 13.20
N ILE A 52 6.90 10.69 12.75
CA ILE A 52 7.78 11.87 12.61
C ILE A 52 8.36 12.26 13.96
N ALA A 53 7.55 12.33 15.01
CA ALA A 53 8.00 12.65 16.36
C ALA A 53 9.02 11.65 16.92
N ARG A 54 9.01 10.40 16.43
CA ARG A 54 10.00 9.37 16.77
C ARG A 54 11.20 9.29 15.81
N GLY A 55 11.36 10.26 14.92
CA GLY A 55 12.55 10.41 14.09
C GLY A 55 12.39 10.01 12.62
N LEU A 56 11.16 9.79 12.11
CA LEU A 56 10.95 9.71 10.67
C LEU A 56 11.11 11.12 10.07
N ASP A 57 12.08 11.30 9.20
CA ASP A 57 12.39 12.61 8.62
C ASP A 57 11.38 12.96 7.51
N ALA A 58 10.46 13.90 7.79
CA ALA A 58 9.45 14.34 6.84
C ALA A 58 10.03 15.15 5.64
N SER A 59 11.31 15.51 5.66
CA SER A 59 11.97 16.18 4.52
C SER A 59 12.43 15.20 3.44
N LEU A 60 12.51 13.90 3.75
CA LEU A 60 12.92 12.87 2.81
C LEU A 60 11.75 12.31 2.01
N SER A 61 12.07 11.74 0.85
CA SER A 61 11.09 11.03 0.02
C SER A 61 11.01 9.56 0.41
N TYR A 62 9.79 9.01 0.40
CA TYR A 62 9.49 7.63 0.73
C TYR A 62 8.58 6.98 -0.31
N LEU A 63 8.71 5.66 -0.48
CA LEU A 63 7.71 4.86 -1.17
C LEU A 63 6.67 4.37 -0.14
N PHE A 64 5.45 4.87 -0.25
CA PHE A 64 4.30 4.38 0.52
C PHE A 64 3.59 3.27 -0.25
N VAL A 65 3.34 2.14 0.39
CA VAL A 65 2.58 1.03 -0.20
C VAL A 65 1.29 0.84 0.61
N ILE A 66 0.14 1.11 -0.03
CA ILE A 66 -1.17 1.12 0.63
C ILE A 66 -2.21 0.34 -0.19
N ASP A 67 -3.32 -0.01 0.44
CA ASP A 67 -4.45 -0.69 -0.21
C ASP A 67 -5.23 0.21 -1.18
N GLY A 68 -5.09 1.52 -1.04
CA GLY A 68 -5.72 2.53 -1.89
C GLY A 68 -6.91 3.22 -1.25
N GLY A 69 -7.07 3.13 0.07
CA GLY A 69 -8.05 3.90 0.82
C GLY A 69 -7.87 5.42 0.62
N ALA A 70 -8.95 6.14 0.30
CA ALA A 70 -8.90 7.57 0.02
C ALA A 70 -8.38 8.39 1.21
N ALA A 71 -8.73 8.00 2.43
CA ALA A 71 -8.27 8.66 3.64
C ALA A 71 -6.77 8.48 3.89
N LEU A 72 -6.24 7.27 3.65
CA LEU A 72 -4.80 6.99 3.67
C LEU A 72 -4.07 7.87 2.67
N ARG A 73 -4.57 7.92 1.44
CA ARG A 73 -3.97 8.70 0.36
C ARG A 73 -3.94 10.20 0.71
N SER A 74 -5.08 10.73 1.17
CA SER A 74 -5.22 12.15 1.57
C SER A 74 -4.27 12.51 2.71
N ALA A 75 -4.17 11.68 3.74
CA ALA A 75 -3.28 11.92 4.88
C ALA A 75 -1.80 11.91 4.47
N ILE A 76 -1.39 10.98 3.60
CA ILE A 76 -0.03 10.90 3.08
C ILE A 76 0.29 12.16 2.24
N ASP A 77 -0.63 12.60 1.37
CA ASP A 77 -0.46 13.80 0.56
C ASP A 77 -0.29 15.06 1.40
N GLU A 78 -1.12 15.21 2.44
CA GLU A 78 -1.06 16.38 3.31
C GLU A 78 0.27 16.45 4.09
N MET A 79 0.79 15.29 4.53
CA MET A 79 1.99 15.24 5.37
C MET A 79 3.30 15.25 4.58
N PHE A 80 3.33 14.65 3.40
CA PHE A 80 4.55 14.46 2.61
C PHE A 80 4.50 15.13 1.22
N GLY A 81 3.30 15.39 0.69
CA GLY A 81 3.12 16.01 -0.62
C GLY A 81 3.87 15.26 -1.74
N GLN A 82 4.65 15.97 -2.51
CA GLN A 82 5.43 15.41 -3.63
C GLN A 82 6.54 14.44 -3.19
N ARG A 83 6.91 14.40 -1.92
CA ARG A 83 7.89 13.45 -1.37
C ARG A 83 7.30 12.06 -1.14
N ALA A 84 6.00 11.92 -1.25
CA ALA A 84 5.32 10.63 -1.16
C ALA A 84 5.17 9.99 -2.54
N HIS A 85 5.97 8.96 -2.82
CA HIS A 85 5.71 8.06 -3.94
C HIS A 85 4.73 6.99 -3.48
N VAL A 86 3.48 7.04 -3.97
CA VAL A 86 2.45 6.11 -3.50
C VAL A 86 2.29 4.97 -4.51
N GLN A 87 2.51 3.75 -4.05
CA GLN A 87 2.16 2.52 -4.75
C GLN A 87 0.87 1.94 -4.18
N ARG A 88 -0.16 1.85 -4.98
CA ARG A 88 -1.40 1.13 -4.62
C ARG A 88 -1.17 -0.38 -4.76
N CYS A 89 -1.59 -1.15 -3.78
CA CYS A 89 -1.46 -2.60 -3.76
C CYS A 89 -2.17 -3.25 -4.96
N ARG A 90 -1.40 -3.95 -5.80
CA ARG A 90 -1.95 -4.60 -7.00
C ARG A 90 -2.85 -5.78 -6.67
N THR A 91 -2.61 -6.47 -5.56
CA THR A 91 -3.45 -7.60 -5.12
C THR A 91 -4.83 -7.10 -4.70
N HIS A 92 -4.90 -6.03 -3.89
CA HIS A 92 -6.16 -5.42 -3.50
C HIS A 92 -6.89 -4.84 -4.72
N LYS A 93 -6.17 -4.13 -5.59
CA LYS A 93 -6.76 -3.58 -6.83
C LYS A 93 -7.35 -4.67 -7.71
N LEU A 94 -6.61 -5.76 -7.91
CA LEU A 94 -7.08 -6.89 -8.69
C LEU A 94 -8.34 -7.49 -8.07
N ARG A 95 -8.34 -7.78 -6.78
CA ARG A 95 -9.50 -8.32 -6.06
C ARG A 95 -10.72 -7.43 -6.20
N ASN A 96 -10.57 -6.12 -5.93
CA ASN A 96 -11.66 -5.14 -5.99
C ASN A 96 -12.32 -5.05 -7.38
N VAL A 97 -11.56 -5.23 -8.45
CA VAL A 97 -12.09 -5.26 -9.82
C VAL A 97 -12.80 -6.60 -10.10
N LEU A 98 -12.16 -7.72 -9.75
CA LEU A 98 -12.68 -9.05 -10.09
C LEU A 98 -13.94 -9.43 -9.31
N GLU A 99 -14.09 -8.94 -8.07
CA GLU A 99 -15.30 -9.17 -7.25
C GLU A 99 -16.55 -8.52 -7.83
N ARG A 100 -16.41 -7.60 -8.80
CA ARG A 100 -17.49 -6.93 -9.52
C ARG A 100 -17.82 -7.56 -10.86
N LEU A 101 -17.21 -8.72 -11.18
CA LEU A 101 -17.33 -9.36 -12.49
C LEU A 101 -17.80 -10.80 -12.36
N PRO A 102 -18.59 -11.29 -13.34
CA PRO A 102 -18.82 -12.71 -13.52
C PRO A 102 -17.52 -13.49 -13.73
N LYS A 103 -17.53 -14.80 -13.48
CA LYS A 103 -16.30 -15.61 -13.50
C LYS A 103 -15.54 -15.60 -14.84
N THR A 104 -16.26 -15.55 -15.96
CA THR A 104 -15.69 -15.53 -17.32
C THR A 104 -14.92 -14.24 -17.58
N GLU A 105 -15.55 -13.10 -17.34
CA GLU A 105 -14.99 -11.76 -17.52
C GLU A 105 -13.88 -11.48 -16.50
N ALA A 106 -14.04 -12.01 -15.28
CA ALA A 106 -13.02 -11.92 -14.24
C ALA A 106 -11.72 -12.60 -14.66
N ALA A 107 -11.78 -13.80 -15.26
CA ALA A 107 -10.59 -14.53 -15.73
C ALA A 107 -9.86 -13.74 -16.83
N GLN A 108 -10.60 -13.22 -17.83
CA GLN A 108 -10.06 -12.41 -18.90
C GLN A 108 -9.46 -11.09 -18.36
N THR A 109 -10.20 -10.36 -17.53
CA THR A 109 -9.74 -9.10 -16.94
C THR A 109 -8.49 -9.30 -16.09
N LYS A 110 -8.42 -10.37 -15.29
CA LYS A 110 -7.22 -10.75 -14.55
C LYS A 110 -6.02 -10.93 -15.48
N ALA A 111 -6.18 -11.67 -16.58
CA ALA A 111 -5.09 -11.90 -17.55
C ALA A 111 -4.60 -10.58 -18.16
N VAL A 112 -5.50 -9.68 -18.53
CA VAL A 112 -5.17 -8.35 -19.06
C VAL A 112 -4.43 -7.50 -18.02
N MET A 113 -4.91 -7.42 -16.78
CA MET A 113 -4.27 -6.66 -15.70
C MET A 113 -2.87 -7.19 -15.40
N MET A 114 -2.71 -8.51 -15.28
CA MET A 114 -1.41 -9.13 -15.02
C MET A 114 -0.40 -8.92 -16.17
N ALA A 115 -0.86 -8.92 -17.41
CA ALA A 115 -0.04 -8.59 -18.57
C ALA A 115 0.34 -7.10 -18.58
N ALA A 116 -0.59 -6.20 -18.29
CA ALA A 116 -0.36 -4.77 -18.25
C ALA A 116 0.70 -4.38 -17.22
N TYR A 117 0.70 -4.99 -16.03
CA TYR A 117 1.69 -4.71 -14.99
C TYR A 117 3.15 -5.07 -15.36
N LYS A 118 3.36 -5.86 -16.42
CA LYS A 118 4.70 -6.21 -16.93
C LYS A 118 5.23 -5.20 -17.94
N LEU A 119 4.39 -4.27 -18.41
CA LEU A 119 4.73 -3.28 -19.42
C LEU A 119 5.32 -2.01 -18.80
N ALA A 120 5.88 -1.16 -19.63
CA ALA A 120 6.22 0.21 -19.26
C ALA A 120 4.96 0.95 -18.75
N PRO A 121 5.08 1.94 -17.84
CA PRO A 121 3.92 2.58 -17.20
C PRO A 121 2.88 3.08 -18.20
N LYS A 122 3.32 3.81 -19.24
CA LYS A 122 2.44 4.37 -20.27
C LYS A 122 1.64 3.28 -21.00
N ASP A 123 2.31 2.23 -21.44
CA ASP A 123 1.69 1.14 -22.22
C ASP A 123 0.79 0.27 -21.33
N GLY A 124 1.23 0.00 -20.10
CA GLY A 124 0.44 -0.74 -19.11
C GLY A 124 -0.85 -0.01 -18.75
N MET A 125 -0.79 1.28 -18.50
CA MET A 125 -1.98 2.10 -18.24
C MET A 125 -2.89 2.22 -19.47
N ALA A 126 -2.33 2.36 -20.68
CA ALA A 126 -3.12 2.37 -21.92
C ALA A 126 -3.87 1.05 -22.11
N LYS A 127 -3.22 -0.09 -21.83
CA LYS A 127 -3.86 -1.41 -21.89
C LYS A 127 -4.99 -1.54 -20.85
N MET A 128 -4.79 -1.03 -19.62
CA MET A 128 -5.83 -1.03 -18.58
C MET A 128 -7.00 -0.11 -18.92
N LYS A 129 -6.75 1.06 -19.50
CA LYS A 129 -7.80 1.97 -19.97
C LYS A 129 -8.66 1.34 -21.06
N LYS A 130 -8.06 0.62 -22.02
CA LYS A 130 -8.80 -0.15 -23.03
C LYS A 130 -9.66 -1.24 -22.41
N GLN A 131 -9.14 -1.94 -21.39
CA GLN A 131 -9.93 -2.93 -20.66
C GLN A 131 -11.09 -2.30 -19.91
N ALA A 132 -10.89 -1.14 -19.28
CA ALA A 132 -11.97 -0.40 -18.62
C ALA A 132 -13.07 0.02 -19.61
N GLN A 133 -12.70 0.54 -20.78
CA GLN A 133 -13.66 0.88 -21.87
C GLN A 133 -14.46 -0.35 -22.32
N TRP A 134 -13.83 -1.52 -22.40
CA TRP A 134 -14.54 -2.76 -22.74
C TRP A 134 -15.53 -3.17 -21.64
N LEU A 135 -15.18 -2.97 -20.35
CA LEU A 135 -16.02 -3.28 -19.21
C LEU A 135 -17.20 -2.27 -19.03
N GLU A 136 -17.00 -1.03 -19.45
CA GLU A 136 -17.88 0.10 -19.09
C GLU A 136 -19.34 -0.11 -19.46
N ARG A 137 -19.59 -0.83 -20.57
CA ARG A 137 -20.95 -1.04 -21.08
C ARG A 137 -21.79 -1.98 -20.20
N GLU A 138 -21.19 -3.07 -19.70
CA GLU A 138 -21.91 -4.13 -18.98
C GLU A 138 -21.55 -4.16 -17.48
N HIS A 139 -20.37 -3.66 -17.14
CA HIS A 139 -19.79 -3.69 -15.78
C HIS A 139 -19.17 -2.34 -15.40
N PRO A 140 -19.95 -1.24 -15.36
CA PRO A 140 -19.43 0.11 -15.12
C PRO A 140 -18.71 0.24 -13.77
N ASP A 141 -19.17 -0.47 -12.73
CA ASP A 141 -18.53 -0.47 -11.41
C ASP A 141 -17.14 -1.13 -11.43
N ALA A 142 -16.95 -2.18 -12.22
CA ALA A 142 -15.66 -2.80 -12.42
C ALA A 142 -14.72 -1.89 -13.23
N ALA A 143 -15.24 -1.21 -14.25
CA ALA A 143 -14.48 -0.23 -15.03
C ALA A 143 -14.03 0.95 -14.16
N ALA A 144 -14.95 1.53 -13.39
CA ALA A 144 -14.63 2.60 -12.44
C ALA A 144 -13.58 2.15 -11.41
N SER A 145 -13.77 0.96 -10.84
CA SER A 145 -12.80 0.37 -9.91
C SER A 145 -11.44 0.15 -10.56
N LEU A 146 -11.36 -0.23 -11.83
CA LEU A 146 -10.10 -0.42 -12.56
C LEU A 146 -9.37 0.92 -12.77
N LEU A 147 -10.09 1.99 -13.10
CA LEU A 147 -9.52 3.31 -13.38
C LEU A 147 -9.14 4.10 -12.12
N GLU A 148 -9.82 3.85 -10.99
CA GLU A 148 -9.56 4.54 -9.73
C GLU A 148 -8.11 4.33 -9.27
N GLY A 149 -7.34 5.42 -9.13
CA GLY A 149 -5.93 5.38 -8.72
C GLY A 149 -5.04 4.51 -9.63
N LEU A 150 -5.38 4.37 -10.90
CA LEU A 150 -4.66 3.51 -11.86
C LEU A 150 -3.17 3.85 -11.92
N HIS A 151 -2.82 5.14 -11.94
CA HIS A 151 -1.43 5.60 -12.01
C HIS A 151 -0.60 5.11 -10.81
N GLU A 152 -1.19 5.07 -9.62
CA GLU A 152 -0.53 4.62 -8.39
C GLU A 152 -0.19 3.11 -8.42
N THR A 153 -0.87 2.32 -9.24
CA THR A 153 -0.55 0.90 -9.41
C THR A 153 0.71 0.68 -10.25
N PHE A 154 1.22 1.73 -10.92
CA PHE A 154 2.41 1.70 -11.76
C PHE A 154 3.59 2.51 -11.18
N THR A 155 3.52 3.00 -9.95
CA THR A 155 4.59 3.78 -9.33
C THR A 155 5.93 3.03 -9.32
N VAL A 156 5.95 1.75 -8.93
CA VAL A 156 7.19 0.95 -8.92
C VAL A 156 7.75 0.70 -10.32
N ASN A 157 6.90 0.65 -11.37
CA ASN A 157 7.36 0.58 -12.77
C ASN A 157 8.00 1.91 -13.19
N ALA A 158 7.39 3.03 -12.80
CA ALA A 158 7.87 4.36 -13.15
C ALA A 158 9.21 4.69 -12.46
N LEU A 159 9.44 4.13 -11.28
CA LEU A 159 10.74 4.19 -10.58
C LEU A 159 11.81 3.31 -11.25
N GLY A 160 11.47 2.51 -12.28
CA GLY A 160 12.43 1.70 -13.01
C GLY A 160 13.08 0.59 -12.19
N LEU A 161 12.38 0.07 -11.19
CA LEU A 161 12.92 -0.94 -10.28
C LEU A 161 13.07 -2.30 -10.97
N PRO A 162 14.09 -3.12 -10.62
CA PRO A 162 14.24 -4.48 -11.12
C PRO A 162 13.05 -5.37 -10.77
N PRO A 163 12.74 -6.39 -11.60
CA PRO A 163 11.53 -7.22 -11.44
C PRO A 163 11.40 -7.91 -10.07
N THR A 164 12.51 -8.32 -9.45
CA THR A 164 12.53 -8.94 -8.12
C THR A 164 12.08 -7.97 -7.04
N LEU A 165 12.63 -6.75 -7.04
CA LEU A 165 12.30 -5.70 -6.11
C LEU A 165 10.89 -5.18 -6.37
N MET A 166 10.53 -4.94 -7.64
CA MET A 166 9.19 -4.52 -8.05
C MET A 166 8.11 -5.47 -7.53
N ARG A 167 8.32 -6.80 -7.65
CA ARG A 167 7.37 -7.82 -7.16
C ARG A 167 7.16 -7.72 -5.65
N CYS A 168 8.21 -7.41 -4.91
CA CYS A 168 8.15 -7.23 -3.47
C CYS A 168 7.38 -5.98 -3.05
N LEU A 169 7.58 -4.88 -3.80
CA LEU A 169 7.09 -3.54 -3.42
C LEU A 169 5.72 -3.18 -4.03
N CYS A 170 5.14 -4.02 -4.90
CA CYS A 170 3.85 -3.72 -5.53
C CYS A 170 2.63 -4.24 -4.76
N THR A 171 2.82 -4.86 -3.60
CA THR A 171 1.74 -5.43 -2.78
C THR A 171 1.96 -5.15 -1.30
N THR A 172 0.90 -5.23 -0.51
CA THR A 172 0.92 -5.08 0.96
C THR A 172 1.29 -6.37 1.71
N ASN A 173 1.74 -7.43 1.04
CA ASN A 173 2.09 -8.71 1.65
C ASN A 173 3.09 -8.59 2.81
N ILE A 174 3.96 -7.58 2.78
CA ILE A 174 4.96 -7.34 3.83
C ILE A 174 4.30 -7.03 5.17
N ILE A 175 3.18 -6.29 5.16
CA ILE A 175 2.42 -5.97 6.38
C ILE A 175 1.30 -6.99 6.63
N GLU A 176 0.75 -7.64 5.62
CA GLU A 176 -0.27 -8.66 5.78
C GLU A 176 0.25 -9.92 6.53
N ASN A 177 1.51 -10.30 6.30
CA ASN A 177 2.13 -11.43 7.01
C ASN A 177 2.18 -11.22 8.54
N PRO A 178 2.72 -10.11 9.09
CA PRO A 178 2.64 -9.83 10.52
C PRO A 178 1.20 -9.69 11.03
N ASN A 179 0.27 -9.15 10.25
CA ASN A 179 -1.16 -9.12 10.59
C ASN A 179 -1.70 -10.53 10.88
N GLY A 180 -1.24 -11.55 10.16
CA GLY A 180 -1.58 -12.96 10.43
C GLY A 180 -1.08 -13.45 11.79
N ILE A 181 0.10 -13.03 12.22
CA ILE A 181 0.66 -13.35 13.54
C ILE A 181 -0.14 -12.64 14.63
N VAL A 182 -0.43 -11.37 14.46
CA VAL A 182 -1.28 -10.59 15.38
C VAL A 182 -2.64 -11.25 15.57
N ARG A 183 -3.32 -11.64 14.49
CA ARG A 183 -4.60 -12.36 14.57
C ARG A 183 -4.48 -13.68 15.34
N ARG A 184 -3.43 -14.46 15.13
CA ARG A 184 -3.18 -15.72 15.82
C ARG A 184 -2.92 -15.50 17.32
N THR A 185 -2.15 -14.50 17.69
CA THR A 185 -1.83 -14.15 19.08
C THR A 185 -3.07 -13.62 19.80
N SER A 186 -3.80 -12.69 19.17
CA SER A 186 -4.99 -12.06 19.73
C SER A 186 -6.19 -13.02 19.85
N ARG A 187 -6.27 -14.05 19.00
CA ARG A 187 -7.33 -15.08 19.08
C ARG A 187 -7.36 -15.85 20.41
N ARG A 188 -6.24 -15.86 21.15
CA ARG A 188 -6.18 -16.50 22.49
C ARG A 188 -6.85 -15.67 23.57
N VAL A 189 -7.13 -14.40 23.29
CA VAL A 189 -7.83 -13.51 24.23
C VAL A 189 -9.32 -13.67 24.03
N THR A 190 -9.99 -14.20 25.04
CA THR A 190 -11.43 -14.50 24.98
C THR A 190 -12.30 -13.26 25.16
N ARG A 191 -11.80 -12.23 25.85
CA ARG A 191 -12.53 -10.99 26.13
C ARG A 191 -11.60 -9.80 26.15
N TYR A 192 -11.94 -8.77 25.37
CA TYR A 192 -11.30 -7.46 25.39
C TYR A 192 -12.14 -6.50 26.22
N ARG A 193 -11.54 -5.80 27.18
CA ARG A 193 -12.25 -4.82 28.03
C ARG A 193 -12.53 -3.53 27.27
N ASP A 194 -11.57 -3.12 26.47
CA ASP A 194 -11.59 -1.84 25.75
C ASP A 194 -10.69 -1.88 24.50
N ALA A 195 -10.79 -0.86 23.69
CA ALA A 195 -10.00 -0.69 22.48
C ALA A 195 -8.48 -0.58 22.75
N ASN A 196 -8.08 0.00 23.90
CA ASN A 196 -6.67 0.09 24.28
C ASN A 196 -6.08 -1.29 24.59
N MET A 197 -6.88 -2.20 25.12
CA MET A 197 -6.45 -3.58 25.30
C MET A 197 -6.21 -4.25 23.94
N ALA A 198 -7.07 -4.03 22.95
CA ALA A 198 -6.86 -4.52 21.59
C ALA A 198 -5.59 -3.95 20.95
N LEU A 199 -5.33 -2.64 21.13
CA LEU A 199 -4.11 -1.99 20.66
C LEU A 199 -2.85 -2.59 21.30
N ARG A 200 -2.84 -2.80 22.63
CA ARG A 200 -1.70 -3.41 23.35
C ARG A 200 -1.43 -4.85 22.91
N TRP A 201 -2.48 -5.66 22.71
CA TRP A 201 -2.34 -7.01 22.20
C TRP A 201 -1.84 -7.04 20.76
N SER A 202 -2.29 -6.09 19.94
CA SER A 202 -1.77 -5.92 18.58
C SER A 202 -0.29 -5.53 18.59
N ALA A 203 0.10 -4.60 19.47
CA ALA A 203 1.51 -4.23 19.65
C ALA A 203 2.37 -5.43 20.05
N ALA A 204 1.93 -6.21 21.04
CA ALA A 204 2.62 -7.44 21.44
C ALA A 204 2.72 -8.44 20.29
N GLY A 205 1.66 -8.61 19.50
CA GLY A 205 1.65 -9.50 18.33
C GLY A 205 2.60 -9.03 17.23
N PHE A 206 2.70 -7.73 16.97
CA PHE A 206 3.65 -7.17 16.01
C PHE A 206 5.10 -7.29 16.49
N LEU A 207 5.38 -7.03 17.77
CA LEU A 207 6.71 -7.21 18.36
C LEU A 207 7.14 -8.68 18.29
N GLU A 208 6.22 -9.62 18.49
CA GLU A 208 6.52 -11.04 18.30
C GLU A 208 6.78 -11.37 16.83
N ALA A 209 5.98 -10.79 15.91
CA ALA A 209 6.19 -10.95 14.48
C ALA A 209 7.57 -10.40 14.03
N GLU A 210 7.99 -9.27 14.59
CA GLU A 210 9.25 -8.60 14.24
C GLU A 210 10.48 -9.50 14.51
N LYS A 211 10.45 -10.35 15.54
CA LYS A 211 11.51 -11.32 15.82
C LYS A 211 11.75 -12.32 14.70
N SER A 212 10.73 -12.57 13.88
CA SER A 212 10.77 -13.52 12.75
C SER A 212 10.86 -12.82 11.38
N PHE A 213 11.00 -11.51 11.33
CA PHE A 213 11.09 -10.79 10.08
C PHE A 213 12.31 -11.20 9.28
N ARG A 214 12.08 -11.64 8.06
CA ARG A 214 13.14 -11.86 7.07
C ARG A 214 13.33 -10.59 6.26
N LYS A 215 14.54 -10.36 5.79
CA LYS A 215 14.81 -9.29 4.83
C LYS A 215 13.94 -9.42 3.59
N ILE A 216 13.65 -8.30 2.93
CA ILE A 216 12.87 -8.32 1.69
C ILE A 216 13.62 -8.99 0.55
N GLN A 217 12.88 -9.49 -0.43
CA GLN A 217 13.48 -9.97 -1.68
C GLN A 217 13.97 -8.78 -2.53
N GLY A 218 15.04 -8.98 -3.30
CA GLY A 218 15.61 -7.91 -4.14
C GLY A 218 16.46 -6.91 -3.37
N ILE A 219 16.91 -7.23 -2.15
CA ILE A 219 17.73 -6.36 -1.30
C ILE A 219 18.95 -5.79 -2.02
N LYS A 220 19.58 -6.57 -2.91
CA LYS A 220 20.75 -6.15 -3.70
C LYS A 220 20.48 -4.92 -4.55
N ASP A 221 19.22 -4.68 -4.89
CA ASP A 221 18.79 -3.61 -5.77
C ASP A 221 18.15 -2.42 -5.03
N LEU A 222 18.07 -2.46 -3.67
CA LEU A 222 17.48 -1.37 -2.88
C LEU A 222 18.19 -0.02 -3.05
N TRP A 223 19.47 -0.05 -3.41
CA TRP A 223 20.21 1.16 -3.73
C TRP A 223 19.62 1.92 -4.91
N ILE A 224 18.98 1.21 -5.88
CA ILE A 224 18.30 1.83 -7.03
C ILE A 224 17.08 2.62 -6.52
N LEU A 225 16.25 2.02 -5.66
CA LEU A 225 15.13 2.72 -5.03
C LEU A 225 15.60 3.95 -4.25
N LYS A 226 16.66 3.80 -3.44
CA LYS A 226 17.25 4.91 -2.69
C LYS A 226 17.70 6.04 -3.60
N ALA A 227 18.33 5.72 -4.74
CA ALA A 227 18.77 6.71 -5.71
C ALA A 227 17.58 7.41 -6.37
N GLU A 228 16.53 6.68 -6.76
CA GLU A 228 15.34 7.26 -7.38
C GLU A 228 14.55 8.17 -6.40
N LEU A 229 14.43 7.78 -5.12
CA LEU A 229 13.78 8.61 -4.09
C LEU A 229 14.52 9.92 -3.80
N LYS A 230 15.82 9.99 -4.08
CA LYS A 230 16.63 11.20 -3.88
C LYS A 230 16.60 12.16 -5.08
N ARG A 231 16.03 11.77 -6.22
CA ARG A 231 15.99 12.62 -7.42
C ARG A 231 14.87 13.66 -7.28
N PRO A 232 15.20 14.97 -7.27
CA PRO A 232 14.21 16.02 -7.08
C PRO A 232 13.22 16.18 -8.25
N ASP A 233 13.52 15.69 -9.45
CA ASP A 233 12.83 16.02 -10.69
C ASP A 233 12.03 14.90 -11.38
N LYS A 234 12.01 13.69 -10.86
CA LYS A 234 11.09 12.68 -11.37
C LYS A 234 9.76 12.73 -10.62
N GLN A 235 9.03 13.83 -10.79
CA GLN A 235 7.60 13.78 -10.66
C GLN A 235 7.11 12.73 -11.66
N VAL A 236 6.58 11.62 -11.16
CA VAL A 236 5.76 10.74 -11.98
C VAL A 236 4.46 11.50 -12.23
N HIS A 237 4.55 12.58 -13.02
CA HIS A 237 3.39 13.25 -13.59
C HIS A 237 2.79 12.30 -14.63
N VAL A 238 2.04 11.35 -14.15
CA VAL A 238 0.97 10.79 -14.94
C VAL A 238 -0.18 11.78 -14.79
N ASP A 239 -0.50 12.50 -15.87
CA ASP A 239 -1.54 13.51 -15.92
C ASP A 239 -2.72 13.18 -15.02
N GLN A 240 -2.84 13.88 -13.91
CA GLN A 240 -4.07 13.93 -13.15
C GLN A 240 -5.01 14.87 -13.91
N PRO A 241 -6.20 14.44 -14.32
CA PRO A 241 -7.20 15.39 -14.79
C PRO A 241 -7.43 16.37 -13.64
N ARG A 242 -7.15 17.65 -13.88
CA ARG A 242 -7.50 18.74 -12.96
C ARG A 242 -9.00 18.58 -12.65
N LYS A 243 -9.34 18.43 -11.38
CA LYS A 243 -10.73 18.56 -10.96
C LYS A 243 -11.17 19.95 -11.40
N ALA A 244 -12.13 19.99 -12.33
CA ALA A 244 -12.86 21.21 -12.61
C ALA A 244 -13.54 21.67 -11.31
N ALA A 245 -13.41 22.94 -11.02
CA ALA A 245 -14.01 23.61 -9.88
C ALA A 245 -15.55 23.60 -10.01
#